data_c55954093d5fe0db569277790413824a
#
_entry.id   c55954093d5fe0db569277790413824a
#
_cell.length_a   1.000
_cell.length_b   1.000
_cell.length_c   1.000
_cell.angle_alpha   90.00
_cell.angle_beta   90.00
_cell.angle_gamma   90.00
#
_symmetry.space_group_name_H-M   'P 1'
#
loop_
_entity.id
_entity.type
_entity.pdbx_description
1 polymer ?
#
loop_
_entity_poly.entity_id
_entity_poly.type
_entity_poly.pdbx_seq_one_letter_code
_entity_poly.pdbx_strand_id
1 'polypeptide(L)'
;CRELGLTRQTAENTSILGTPFTIMVDKIEGCTTGVSAKDRAATIQALADPNSTPSTFGRPGHISPLYAQEEGVLRRAGHTEAAVDLARLAGLRPAAALIEIMNEDGSMARLPELKKIAEKFGMKMIAIRDLITYRLRQEKLVERVACPSIPSKYGDFKAYGYRSITDGVEHIAFVAGSPDYSKPVYVRVHSECLTGDIFGSKRCDCGDQLASAM
;
A
#
# COMPACT_ATOMS: atom_id res chain seq x y z
N CYS A 1 -1.57 1.70 -15.41
CA CYS A 1 -1.92 3.06 -15.88
C CYS A 1 -0.80 3.68 -16.73
N ARG A 2 0.46 3.75 -16.27
CA ARG A 2 1.58 4.39 -17.01
C ARG A 2 1.78 3.79 -18.40
N GLU A 3 1.80 2.47 -18.51
CA GLU A 3 1.96 1.74 -19.80
C GLU A 3 0.87 2.07 -20.81
N LEU A 4 -0.34 2.37 -20.33
CA LEU A 4 -1.47 2.76 -21.17
C LEU A 4 -1.56 4.28 -21.42
N GLY A 5 -0.57 5.05 -20.98
CA GLY A 5 -0.54 6.51 -21.15
C GLY A 5 -1.67 7.24 -20.42
N LEU A 6 -2.18 6.66 -19.31
CA LEU A 6 -3.22 7.29 -18.51
C LEU A 6 -2.56 8.31 -17.56
N THR A 7 -2.63 9.58 -17.92
CA THR A 7 -2.13 10.68 -17.10
C THR A 7 -3.09 11.04 -15.99
N ARG A 8 -2.64 11.79 -14.98
CA ARG A 8 -3.52 12.33 -13.95
C ARG A 8 -4.58 13.23 -14.57
N GLN A 9 -5.78 13.20 -14.01
CA GLN A 9 -6.92 14.00 -14.49
C GLN A 9 -6.68 15.50 -14.30
N THR A 10 -5.95 15.89 -13.26
CA THR A 10 -5.60 17.28 -12.96
C THR A 10 -4.11 17.39 -12.64
N ALA A 11 -3.51 18.55 -12.91
CA ALA A 11 -2.14 18.84 -12.51
C ALA A 11 -2.00 18.95 -11.00
N GLU A 12 -3.00 19.56 -10.34
CA GLU A 12 -3.10 19.70 -8.89
C GLU A 12 -4.31 18.92 -8.38
N ASN A 13 -4.09 18.03 -7.42
CA ASN A 13 -5.17 17.24 -6.80
C ASN A 13 -5.59 17.89 -5.49
N THR A 14 -6.73 18.57 -5.50
CA THR A 14 -7.36 19.23 -4.34
C THR A 14 -8.46 18.39 -3.70
N SER A 15 -8.64 17.12 -4.12
CA SER A 15 -9.66 16.25 -3.51
C SER A 15 -9.34 15.93 -2.05
N ILE A 16 -10.37 15.90 -1.20
CA ILE A 16 -10.24 15.71 0.26
C ILE A 16 -9.42 14.46 0.62
N LEU A 17 -9.59 13.38 -0.14
CA LEU A 17 -8.89 12.10 0.09
C LEU A 17 -7.66 11.90 -0.83
N GLY A 18 -7.30 12.89 -1.61
CA GLY A 18 -6.20 12.79 -2.57
C GLY A 18 -6.38 11.67 -3.60
N THR A 19 -7.64 11.33 -3.93
CA THR A 19 -7.96 10.21 -4.83
C THR A 19 -7.31 10.39 -6.19
N PRO A 20 -6.45 9.46 -6.63
CA PRO A 20 -5.58 9.64 -7.79
C PRO A 20 -6.28 9.27 -9.09
N PHE A 21 -7.32 10.00 -9.46
CA PHE A 21 -8.02 9.84 -10.73
C PHE A 21 -7.08 10.11 -11.92
N THR A 22 -7.26 9.31 -12.96
CA THR A 22 -6.65 9.54 -14.27
C THR A 22 -7.66 10.13 -15.23
N ILE A 23 -7.19 10.51 -16.43
CA ILE A 23 -8.07 10.86 -17.53
C ILE A 23 -9.05 9.72 -17.81
N MET A 24 -10.30 10.09 -18.08
CA MET A 24 -11.34 9.13 -18.42
C MET A 24 -11.12 8.57 -19.84
N VAL A 25 -11.43 7.30 -20.01
CA VAL A 25 -11.20 6.59 -21.29
C VAL A 25 -12.37 5.68 -21.64
N ASP A 26 -12.47 5.37 -22.95
CA ASP A 26 -13.33 4.29 -23.47
C ASP A 26 -12.52 3.45 -24.45
N LYS A 27 -12.80 2.15 -24.51
CA LYS A 27 -12.26 1.29 -25.56
C LYS A 27 -12.84 1.73 -26.91
N ILE A 28 -11.97 1.87 -27.95
CA ILE A 28 -12.40 2.30 -29.27
C ILE A 28 -13.06 1.16 -30.03
N GLU A 29 -12.35 0.05 -30.17
CA GLU A 29 -12.81 -1.06 -30.99
C GLU A 29 -13.92 -1.87 -30.32
N GLY A 30 -15.02 -2.11 -31.00
CA GLY A 30 -16.15 -2.92 -30.55
C GLY A 30 -17.06 -2.25 -29.52
N CYS A 31 -16.88 -0.95 -29.27
CA CYS A 31 -17.76 -0.12 -28.45
C CYS A 31 -18.57 0.86 -29.32
N THR A 32 -19.66 1.36 -28.78
CA THR A 32 -20.51 2.39 -29.41
C THR A 32 -20.22 3.76 -28.79
N THR A 33 -21.09 4.23 -27.90
CA THR A 33 -20.93 5.54 -27.23
C THR A 33 -20.13 5.47 -25.93
N GLY A 34 -19.71 4.29 -25.50
CA GLY A 34 -18.96 4.09 -24.24
C GLY A 34 -19.82 4.01 -22.96
N VAL A 35 -21.12 4.36 -23.04
CA VAL A 35 -22.00 4.53 -21.87
C VAL A 35 -22.71 3.23 -21.47
N SER A 36 -23.01 2.35 -22.44
CA SER A 36 -23.75 1.12 -22.16
C SER A 36 -22.98 0.21 -21.18
N ALA A 37 -23.69 -0.63 -20.44
CA ALA A 37 -23.05 -1.60 -19.55
C ALA A 37 -22.07 -2.51 -20.32
N LYS A 38 -22.38 -2.86 -21.57
CA LYS A 38 -21.51 -3.64 -22.46
C LYS A 38 -20.22 -2.89 -22.79
N ASP A 39 -20.32 -1.63 -23.21
CA ASP A 39 -19.18 -0.81 -23.59
C ASP A 39 -18.26 -0.55 -22.37
N ARG A 40 -18.87 -0.24 -21.24
CA ARG A 40 -18.12 -0.03 -19.96
C ARG A 40 -17.40 -1.30 -19.52
N ALA A 41 -18.06 -2.46 -19.62
CA ALA A 41 -17.44 -3.76 -19.32
C ALA A 41 -16.27 -4.05 -20.27
N ALA A 42 -16.43 -3.79 -21.58
CA ALA A 42 -15.39 -3.96 -22.59
C ALA A 42 -14.19 -3.05 -22.30
N THR A 43 -14.43 -1.81 -21.89
CA THR A 43 -13.38 -0.86 -21.52
C THR A 43 -12.62 -1.31 -20.28
N ILE A 44 -13.34 -1.76 -19.22
CA ILE A 44 -12.72 -2.26 -17.99
C ILE A 44 -11.87 -3.52 -18.27
N GLN A 45 -12.38 -4.44 -19.07
CA GLN A 45 -11.63 -5.63 -19.49
C GLN A 45 -10.36 -5.26 -20.27
N ALA A 46 -10.46 -4.32 -21.20
CA ALA A 46 -9.30 -3.83 -21.96
C ALA A 46 -8.26 -3.15 -21.05
N LEU A 47 -8.68 -2.42 -20.02
CA LEU A 47 -7.76 -1.81 -19.05
C LEU A 47 -6.96 -2.86 -18.24
N ALA A 48 -7.50 -4.06 -18.09
CA ALA A 48 -6.82 -5.19 -17.44
C ALA A 48 -6.06 -6.08 -18.42
N ASP A 49 -6.23 -5.94 -19.72
CA ASP A 49 -5.58 -6.79 -20.73
C ASP A 49 -4.11 -6.39 -20.95
N PRO A 50 -3.16 -7.36 -20.88
CA PRO A 50 -1.74 -7.12 -21.12
C PRO A 50 -1.42 -6.64 -22.53
N ASN A 51 -2.26 -7.01 -23.46
CA ASN A 51 -2.04 -6.69 -24.89
C ASN A 51 -2.58 -5.31 -25.26
N SER A 52 -3.30 -4.64 -24.36
CA SER A 52 -3.78 -3.28 -24.59
C SER A 52 -2.63 -2.28 -24.65
N THR A 53 -2.76 -1.34 -25.56
CA THR A 53 -1.81 -0.24 -25.78
C THR A 53 -2.51 1.11 -25.58
N PRO A 54 -1.79 2.22 -25.51
CA PRO A 54 -2.40 3.54 -25.44
C PRO A 54 -3.42 3.82 -26.56
N SER A 55 -3.22 3.26 -27.75
CA SER A 55 -4.14 3.40 -28.90
C SER A 55 -5.41 2.57 -28.80
N THR A 56 -5.51 1.64 -27.85
CA THR A 56 -6.73 0.88 -27.58
C THR A 56 -7.86 1.80 -27.07
N PHE A 57 -7.50 2.96 -26.49
CA PHE A 57 -8.43 3.82 -25.75
C PHE A 57 -8.60 5.19 -26.37
N GLY A 58 -9.85 5.59 -26.58
CA GLY A 58 -10.26 6.96 -26.82
C GLY A 58 -10.24 7.82 -25.54
N ARG A 59 -9.93 9.09 -25.70
CA ARG A 59 -9.82 10.10 -24.63
C ARG A 59 -10.47 11.40 -25.08
N PRO A 60 -11.38 11.99 -24.30
CA PRO A 60 -11.95 11.50 -23.04
C PRO A 60 -12.90 10.33 -23.26
N GLY A 61 -13.32 9.67 -22.16
CA GLY A 61 -14.29 8.58 -22.16
C GLY A 61 -15.17 8.58 -20.91
N HIS A 62 -15.76 7.43 -20.55
CA HIS A 62 -16.72 7.29 -19.46
C HIS A 62 -16.23 6.41 -18.30
N ILE A 63 -15.14 5.66 -18.48
CA ILE A 63 -14.50 4.92 -17.40
C ILE A 63 -13.39 5.77 -16.81
N SER A 64 -13.40 5.89 -15.49
CA SER A 64 -12.45 6.69 -14.70
C SER A 64 -11.45 5.79 -13.98
N PRO A 65 -10.28 5.49 -14.56
CA PRO A 65 -9.27 4.69 -13.90
C PRO A 65 -8.59 5.45 -12.76
N LEU A 66 -8.04 4.68 -11.80
CA LEU A 66 -7.36 5.18 -10.63
C LEU A 66 -5.95 4.57 -10.55
N TYR A 67 -4.97 5.37 -10.10
CA TYR A 67 -3.68 4.83 -9.71
C TYR A 67 -3.77 4.19 -8.33
N ALA A 68 -3.37 2.91 -8.20
CA ALA A 68 -3.02 2.33 -6.92
C ALA A 68 -1.55 2.61 -6.57
N GLN A 69 -1.23 2.77 -5.29
CA GLN A 69 0.16 2.80 -4.84
C GLN A 69 0.81 1.43 -5.07
N GLU A 70 2.10 1.41 -5.42
CA GLU A 70 2.80 0.16 -5.80
C GLU A 70 2.84 -0.85 -4.65
N GLU A 71 3.02 -0.39 -3.42
CA GLU A 71 3.04 -1.20 -2.21
C GLU A 71 1.62 -1.51 -1.66
N GLY A 72 0.58 -1.10 -2.36
CA GLY A 72 -0.81 -1.38 -2.05
C GLY A 72 -1.25 -0.82 -0.71
N VAL A 73 -2.06 -1.62 0.05
CA VAL A 73 -2.61 -1.19 1.34
C VAL A 73 -1.56 -0.91 2.42
N LEU A 74 -0.34 -1.38 2.25
CA LEU A 74 0.77 -1.08 3.17
C LEU A 74 1.27 0.36 3.01
N ARG A 75 1.06 0.98 1.85
CA ARG A 75 1.40 2.38 1.59
C ARG A 75 0.22 3.32 1.80
N ARG A 76 -0.95 2.93 1.34
CA ARG A 76 -2.19 3.69 1.47
C ARG A 76 -3.35 2.76 1.78
N ALA A 77 -3.97 2.92 2.95
CA ALA A 77 -5.10 2.12 3.40
C ALA A 77 -6.40 2.50 2.67
N GLY A 78 -6.40 2.42 1.34
CA GLY A 78 -7.53 2.77 0.46
C GLY A 78 -8.15 1.57 -0.24
N HIS A 79 -9.41 1.71 -0.67
CA HIS A 79 -10.12 0.66 -1.41
C HIS A 79 -9.46 0.37 -2.77
N THR A 80 -8.86 1.37 -3.42
CA THR A 80 -8.12 1.22 -4.68
C THR A 80 -6.95 0.25 -4.50
N GLU A 81 -6.15 0.46 -3.46
CA GLU A 81 -5.02 -0.39 -3.13
C GLU A 81 -5.48 -1.79 -2.70
N ALA A 82 -6.54 -1.86 -1.88
CA ALA A 82 -7.10 -3.14 -1.42
C ALA A 82 -7.58 -4.00 -2.59
N ALA A 83 -8.23 -3.42 -3.58
CA ALA A 83 -8.73 -4.15 -4.74
C ALA A 83 -7.57 -4.71 -5.59
N VAL A 84 -6.51 -3.94 -5.80
CA VAL A 84 -5.31 -4.38 -6.52
C VAL A 84 -4.56 -5.47 -5.75
N ASP A 85 -4.43 -5.32 -4.43
CA ASP A 85 -3.79 -6.32 -3.59
C ASP A 85 -4.55 -7.64 -3.56
N LEU A 86 -5.87 -7.61 -3.47
CA LEU A 86 -6.69 -8.81 -3.55
C LEU A 86 -6.55 -9.52 -4.89
N ALA A 87 -6.48 -8.76 -6.00
CA ALA A 87 -6.22 -9.33 -7.31
C ALA A 87 -4.85 -10.02 -7.37
N ARG A 88 -3.78 -9.37 -6.86
CA ARG A 88 -2.43 -9.96 -6.76
C ARG A 88 -2.41 -11.23 -5.91
N LEU A 89 -2.99 -11.19 -4.72
CA LEU A 89 -3.04 -12.33 -3.80
C LEU A 89 -3.82 -13.52 -4.37
N ALA A 90 -4.80 -13.25 -5.22
CA ALA A 90 -5.54 -14.27 -5.96
C ALA A 90 -4.80 -14.80 -7.21
N GLY A 91 -3.57 -14.34 -7.49
CA GLY A 91 -2.82 -14.70 -8.69
C GLY A 91 -3.38 -14.11 -9.98
N LEU A 92 -4.23 -13.09 -9.86
CA LEU A 92 -4.83 -12.39 -10.99
C LEU A 92 -4.01 -11.15 -11.37
N ARG A 93 -4.38 -10.52 -12.48
CA ARG A 93 -3.80 -9.24 -12.85
C ARG A 93 -4.10 -8.17 -11.82
N PRO A 94 -3.16 -7.25 -11.55
CA PRO A 94 -3.32 -6.21 -10.54
C PRO A 94 -4.23 -5.07 -11.06
N ALA A 95 -5.46 -5.42 -11.40
CA ALA A 95 -6.51 -4.52 -11.86
C ALA A 95 -7.86 -5.00 -11.32
N ALA A 96 -8.71 -4.07 -10.93
CA ALA A 96 -10.04 -4.38 -10.41
C ALA A 96 -11.02 -3.24 -10.70
N ALA A 97 -12.31 -3.58 -10.82
CA ALA A 97 -13.37 -2.61 -10.85
C ALA A 97 -13.84 -2.31 -9.42
N LEU A 98 -14.05 -1.05 -9.11
CA LEU A 98 -14.56 -0.57 -7.83
C LEU A 98 -15.96 0.03 -8.05
N ILE A 99 -16.85 -0.23 -7.10
CA ILE A 99 -18.16 0.41 -7.04
C ILE A 99 -18.51 0.68 -5.57
N GLU A 100 -19.06 1.84 -5.31
CA GLU A 100 -19.58 2.19 -3.99
C GLU A 100 -21.05 1.80 -3.89
N ILE A 101 -21.44 1.23 -2.74
CA ILE A 101 -22.81 0.74 -2.52
C ILE A 101 -23.63 1.86 -1.89
N MET A 102 -24.69 2.26 -2.57
CA MET A 102 -25.67 3.24 -2.12
C MET A 102 -26.94 2.55 -1.60
N ASN A 103 -27.61 3.20 -0.66
CA ASN A 103 -28.97 2.87 -0.26
C ASN A 103 -29.98 3.30 -1.33
N GLU A 104 -31.23 2.83 -1.23
CA GLU A 104 -32.29 3.17 -2.17
C GLU A 104 -32.62 4.68 -2.17
N ASP A 105 -32.40 5.36 -1.07
CA ASP A 105 -32.58 6.82 -0.92
C ASP A 105 -31.44 7.66 -1.51
N GLY A 106 -30.41 6.99 -2.08
CA GLY A 106 -29.23 7.63 -2.64
C GLY A 106 -28.12 7.96 -1.63
N SER A 107 -28.33 7.73 -0.34
CA SER A 107 -27.26 7.85 0.67
C SER A 107 -26.27 6.69 0.57
N MET A 108 -25.05 6.89 1.09
CA MET A 108 -24.04 5.82 1.09
C MET A 108 -24.35 4.77 2.15
N ALA A 109 -24.42 3.49 1.73
CA ALA A 109 -24.58 2.37 2.66
C ALA A 109 -23.41 2.31 3.65
N ARG A 110 -23.72 2.08 4.91
CA ARG A 110 -22.74 1.94 6.00
C ARG A 110 -22.71 0.49 6.51
N LEU A 111 -21.86 0.21 7.48
CA LEU A 111 -21.61 -1.16 7.92
C LEU A 111 -22.88 -1.97 8.25
N PRO A 112 -23.92 -1.43 8.94
CA PRO A 112 -25.14 -2.18 9.22
C PRO A 112 -25.89 -2.61 7.94
N GLU A 113 -26.02 -1.71 6.96
CA GLU A 113 -26.68 -1.96 5.67
C GLU A 113 -25.85 -2.92 4.82
N LEU A 114 -24.53 -2.69 4.77
CA LEU A 114 -23.59 -3.53 4.02
C LEU A 114 -23.59 -4.99 4.50
N LYS A 115 -23.72 -5.24 5.81
CA LYS A 115 -23.86 -6.60 6.35
C LYS A 115 -25.11 -7.32 5.81
N LYS A 116 -26.25 -6.62 5.78
CA LYS A 116 -27.50 -7.16 5.24
C LYS A 116 -27.39 -7.46 3.73
N ILE A 117 -26.74 -6.57 2.99
CA ILE A 117 -26.49 -6.75 1.55
C ILE A 117 -25.56 -7.94 1.31
N ALA A 118 -24.47 -8.04 2.05
CA ALA A 118 -23.55 -9.16 1.94
C ALA A 118 -24.22 -10.49 2.24
N GLU A 119 -25.04 -10.57 3.27
CA GLU A 119 -25.84 -11.76 3.62
C GLU A 119 -26.84 -12.10 2.53
N LYS A 120 -27.64 -11.12 2.08
CA LYS A 120 -28.65 -11.29 1.03
C LYS A 120 -28.07 -11.86 -0.26
N PHE A 121 -26.86 -11.46 -0.66
CA PHE A 121 -26.22 -11.86 -1.91
C PHE A 121 -25.12 -12.91 -1.73
N GLY A 122 -24.92 -13.45 -0.52
CA GLY A 122 -23.86 -14.41 -0.24
C GLY A 122 -22.44 -13.87 -0.50
N MET A 123 -22.23 -12.56 -0.32
CA MET A 123 -20.97 -11.90 -0.61
C MET A 123 -20.05 -11.93 0.59
N LYS A 124 -18.74 -12.08 0.34
CA LYS A 124 -17.72 -11.96 1.38
C LYS A 124 -17.50 -10.48 1.72
N MET A 125 -17.27 -10.21 3.00
CA MET A 125 -16.94 -8.88 3.51
C MET A 125 -15.59 -8.97 4.25
N ILE A 126 -14.70 -8.04 3.96
CA ILE A 126 -13.40 -7.90 4.64
C ILE A 126 -13.18 -6.44 5.01
N ALA A 127 -12.32 -6.20 5.99
CA ALA A 127 -11.84 -4.86 6.29
C ALA A 127 -10.42 -4.66 5.76
N ILE A 128 -10.10 -3.45 5.28
CA ILE A 128 -8.74 -3.10 4.82
C ILE A 128 -7.71 -3.34 5.92
N ARG A 129 -8.06 -3.05 7.18
CA ARG A 129 -7.22 -3.34 8.34
C ARG A 129 -6.80 -4.80 8.42
N ASP A 130 -7.71 -5.72 8.12
CA ASP A 130 -7.43 -7.16 8.21
C ASP A 130 -6.54 -7.60 7.04
N LEU A 131 -6.71 -7.00 5.86
CA LEU A 131 -5.82 -7.20 4.72
C LEU A 131 -4.40 -6.69 5.01
N ILE A 132 -4.27 -5.52 5.62
CA ILE A 132 -2.97 -4.99 6.08
C ILE A 132 -2.31 -5.98 7.04
N THR A 133 -3.05 -6.44 8.06
CA THR A 133 -2.54 -7.41 9.04
C THR A 133 -2.11 -8.73 8.38
N TYR A 134 -2.88 -9.21 7.41
CA TYR A 134 -2.56 -10.39 6.64
C TYR A 134 -1.23 -10.21 5.88
N ARG A 135 -1.07 -9.13 5.11
CA ARG A 135 0.14 -8.84 4.34
C ARG A 135 1.37 -8.68 5.23
N LEU A 136 1.25 -7.95 6.36
CA LEU A 136 2.33 -7.78 7.34
C LEU A 136 2.83 -9.12 7.92
N ARG A 137 1.96 -10.14 8.00
CA ARG A 137 2.34 -11.48 8.51
C ARG A 137 2.92 -12.39 7.44
N GLN A 138 2.52 -12.24 6.19
CA GLN A 138 2.89 -13.13 5.10
C GLN A 138 4.10 -12.64 4.30
N GLU A 139 4.31 -11.33 4.24
CA GLU A 139 5.33 -10.73 3.39
C GLU A 139 6.57 -10.34 4.19
N LYS A 140 7.74 -10.58 3.60
CA LYS A 140 9.01 -10.07 4.14
C LYS A 140 9.20 -8.65 3.63
N LEU A 141 8.93 -7.67 4.49
CA LEU A 141 8.89 -6.24 4.14
C LEU A 141 10.22 -5.51 4.34
N VAL A 142 11.25 -6.21 4.76
CA VAL A 142 12.60 -5.65 4.94
C VAL A 142 13.65 -6.50 4.26
N GLU A 143 14.62 -5.87 3.66
CA GLU A 143 15.80 -6.48 3.06
C GLU A 143 17.03 -6.16 3.91
N ARG A 144 17.85 -7.17 4.23
CA ARG A 144 19.13 -6.96 4.88
C ARG A 144 20.16 -6.55 3.85
N VAL A 145 20.68 -5.32 3.97
CA VAL A 145 21.60 -4.73 3.01
C VAL A 145 23.06 -4.72 3.49
N ALA A 146 23.31 -4.83 4.81
CA ALA A 146 24.67 -4.81 5.37
C ALA A 146 24.74 -5.59 6.69
N CYS A 147 25.95 -6.00 7.08
CA CYS A 147 26.21 -6.65 8.36
C CYS A 147 27.65 -6.43 8.82
N PRO A 148 28.12 -5.17 9.04
CA PRO A 148 29.43 -4.88 9.55
C PRO A 148 29.55 -5.16 11.05
N SER A 149 30.81 -5.34 11.52
CA SER A 149 31.14 -5.26 12.94
C SER A 149 31.45 -3.81 13.28
N ILE A 150 30.86 -3.31 14.37
CA ILE A 150 31.05 -1.94 14.85
C ILE A 150 31.58 -1.97 16.27
N PRO A 151 32.88 -1.65 16.47
CA PRO A 151 33.41 -1.40 17.80
C PRO A 151 32.88 -0.06 18.31
N SER A 152 32.39 -0.03 19.54
CA SER A 152 31.88 1.18 20.16
C SER A 152 32.37 1.34 21.59
N LYS A 153 32.15 2.51 22.20
CA LYS A 153 32.45 2.73 23.62
C LYS A 153 31.65 1.83 24.57
N TYR A 154 30.60 1.18 24.07
CA TYR A 154 29.74 0.24 24.83
C TYR A 154 30.11 -1.23 24.59
N GLY A 155 31.06 -1.53 23.72
CA GLY A 155 31.46 -2.87 23.32
C GLY A 155 31.40 -3.09 21.81
N ASP A 156 31.63 -4.34 21.42
CA ASP A 156 31.61 -4.74 20.01
C ASP A 156 30.21 -5.27 19.62
N PHE A 157 29.68 -4.72 18.54
CA PHE A 157 28.38 -5.08 18.01
C PHE A 157 28.46 -5.56 16.56
N LYS A 158 27.57 -6.48 16.19
CA LYS A 158 27.18 -6.67 14.81
C LYS A 158 26.03 -5.75 14.47
N ALA A 159 26.22 -4.90 13.48
CA ALA A 159 25.20 -3.96 13.00
C ALA A 159 24.53 -4.55 11.74
N TYR A 160 23.29 -4.96 11.85
CA TYR A 160 22.50 -5.43 10.72
C TYR A 160 21.72 -4.27 10.13
N GLY A 161 22.14 -3.80 8.94
CA GLY A 161 21.43 -2.77 8.17
C GLY A 161 20.28 -3.41 7.37
N TYR A 162 19.11 -2.85 7.52
CA TYR A 162 17.90 -3.25 6.78
C TYR A 162 17.36 -2.06 6.01
N ARG A 163 16.79 -2.35 4.84
CA ARG A 163 15.99 -1.39 4.07
C ARG A 163 14.56 -1.90 3.98
N SER A 164 13.61 -1.03 4.29
CA SER A 164 12.19 -1.29 4.08
C SER A 164 11.86 -1.30 2.58
N ILE A 165 11.13 -2.32 2.14
CA ILE A 165 10.70 -2.46 0.74
C ILE A 165 9.57 -1.50 0.42
N THR A 166 8.76 -1.09 1.44
CA THR A 166 7.55 -0.30 1.25
C THR A 166 7.79 1.20 1.12
N ASP A 167 8.83 1.73 1.77
CA ASP A 167 9.09 3.18 1.80
C ASP A 167 10.57 3.55 1.61
N GLY A 168 11.44 2.53 1.48
CA GLY A 168 12.89 2.71 1.31
C GLY A 168 13.63 3.18 2.57
N VAL A 169 12.94 3.30 3.71
CA VAL A 169 13.54 3.73 4.97
C VAL A 169 14.54 2.70 5.47
N GLU A 170 15.68 3.17 5.96
CA GLU A 170 16.73 2.32 6.49
C GLU A 170 16.61 2.18 8.01
N HIS A 171 16.85 0.96 8.48
CA HIS A 171 16.83 0.60 9.90
C HIS A 171 18.09 -0.17 10.24
N ILE A 172 18.52 -0.08 11.49
CA ILE A 172 19.71 -0.78 11.97
C ILE A 172 19.37 -1.58 13.24
N ALA A 173 19.89 -2.80 13.32
CA ALA A 173 19.84 -3.61 14.53
C ALA A 173 21.26 -3.85 15.04
N PHE A 174 21.59 -3.36 16.23
CA PHE A 174 22.82 -3.66 16.92
C PHE A 174 22.67 -4.92 17.75
N VAL A 175 23.52 -5.90 17.55
CA VAL A 175 23.49 -7.18 18.25
C VAL A 175 24.81 -7.38 19.00
N ALA A 176 24.74 -7.46 20.32
CA ALA A 176 25.87 -7.78 21.17
C ALA A 176 26.08 -9.28 21.27
N GLY A 177 27.30 -9.75 21.13
CA GLY A 177 27.67 -11.16 21.28
C GLY A 177 26.97 -12.10 20.27
N SER A 178 26.58 -13.28 20.75
CA SER A 178 25.93 -14.33 19.96
C SER A 178 24.65 -14.79 20.69
N PRO A 179 23.52 -14.12 20.48
CA PRO A 179 22.27 -14.49 21.15
C PRO A 179 21.84 -15.91 20.81
N ASP A 180 21.37 -16.63 21.84
CA ASP A 180 20.71 -17.93 21.66
C ASP A 180 19.20 -17.67 21.39
N TYR A 181 18.81 -17.70 20.12
CA TYR A 181 17.43 -17.46 19.69
C TYR A 181 16.44 -18.57 20.09
N SER A 182 16.89 -19.65 20.73
CA SER A 182 16.00 -20.64 21.34
C SER A 182 15.43 -20.15 22.68
N LYS A 183 15.95 -19.06 23.21
CA LYS A 183 15.58 -18.42 24.49
C LYS A 183 15.10 -17.00 24.26
N PRO A 184 14.36 -16.44 25.23
CA PRO A 184 14.02 -15.00 25.21
C PRO A 184 15.29 -14.14 25.13
N VAL A 185 15.30 -13.19 24.20
CA VAL A 185 16.39 -12.22 23.99
C VAL A 185 15.89 -10.83 24.41
N TYR A 186 16.70 -10.10 25.15
CA TYR A 186 16.39 -8.71 25.46
C TYR A 186 16.49 -7.86 24.20
N VAL A 187 15.46 -7.07 23.92
CA VAL A 187 15.39 -6.17 22.77
C VAL A 187 14.93 -4.79 23.22
N ARG A 188 15.66 -3.77 22.82
CA ARG A 188 15.26 -2.37 22.93
C ARG A 188 14.91 -1.84 21.55
N VAL A 189 13.68 -1.42 21.36
CA VAL A 189 13.31 -0.62 20.18
C VAL A 189 13.56 0.84 20.52
N HIS A 190 14.37 1.51 19.69
CA HIS A 190 14.75 2.91 19.85
C HIS A 190 14.38 3.69 18.60
N SER A 191 13.69 4.80 18.78
CA SER A 191 13.47 5.77 17.69
C SER A 191 14.59 6.80 17.75
N GLU A 192 15.29 6.96 16.63
CA GLU A 192 16.41 7.92 16.50
C GLU A 192 16.00 9.32 16.98
N CYS A 193 16.82 9.89 17.83
CA CYS A 193 16.68 11.24 18.34
C CYS A 193 17.99 12.00 18.22
N LEU A 194 18.19 12.71 17.11
CA LEU A 194 19.43 13.42 16.81
C LEU A 194 19.91 14.29 17.98
N THR A 195 19.01 15.04 18.61
CA THR A 195 19.39 15.95 19.70
C THR A 195 19.70 15.23 21.00
N GLY A 196 18.98 14.15 21.34
CA GLY A 196 19.25 13.36 22.53
C GLY A 196 20.45 12.43 22.36
N ASP A 197 20.47 11.68 21.25
CA ASP A 197 21.45 10.61 21.05
C ASP A 197 22.84 11.15 20.70
N ILE A 198 22.94 12.26 19.94
CA ILE A 198 24.20 12.82 19.47
C ILE A 198 24.64 14.04 20.29
N PHE A 199 23.72 14.98 20.55
CA PHE A 199 24.08 16.24 21.22
C PHE A 199 23.82 16.23 22.73
N GLY A 200 23.30 15.12 23.30
CA GLY A 200 23.06 15.02 24.74
C GLY A 200 22.07 16.04 25.27
N SER A 201 21.01 16.35 24.49
CA SER A 201 19.99 17.31 24.89
C SER A 201 19.30 16.89 26.18
N LYS A 202 19.20 17.81 27.13
CA LYS A 202 18.50 17.61 28.41
C LYS A 202 16.95 17.80 28.28
N ARG A 203 16.42 18.01 27.06
CA ARG A 203 14.98 18.09 26.83
C ARG A 203 14.30 16.72 26.73
N CYS A 204 15.08 15.67 26.57
CA CYS A 204 14.61 14.27 26.55
C CYS A 204 15.68 13.39 27.19
N ASP A 205 15.33 12.14 27.47
CA ASP A 205 16.19 11.10 28.01
C ASP A 205 16.63 10.06 26.97
N CYS A 206 16.47 10.36 25.66
CA CYS A 206 16.72 9.41 24.57
C CYS A 206 18.17 8.88 24.60
N GLY A 207 19.16 9.78 24.76
CA GLY A 207 20.57 9.39 24.82
C GLY A 207 20.88 8.50 26.01
N ASP A 208 20.34 8.81 27.20
CA ASP A 208 20.53 7.99 28.42
C ASP A 208 19.87 6.62 28.26
N GLN A 209 18.68 6.56 27.66
CA GLN A 209 17.99 5.30 27.37
C GLN A 209 18.76 4.45 26.36
N LEU A 210 19.33 5.06 25.31
CA LEU A 210 20.17 4.36 24.35
C LEU A 210 21.44 3.83 25.03
N ALA A 211 22.12 4.67 25.78
CA ALA A 211 23.34 4.29 26.51
C ALA A 211 23.11 3.14 27.49
N SER A 212 21.96 3.13 28.17
CA SER A 212 21.58 2.06 29.11
C SER A 212 21.22 0.74 28.43
N ALA A 213 20.80 0.80 27.16
CA ALA A 213 20.45 -0.39 26.37
C ALA A 213 21.64 -1.04 25.68
N MET A 214 22.67 -0.25 25.37
CA MET A 214 23.91 -0.68 24.73
C MET A 214 24.90 -1.32 25.71
#